data_5d8a223a3ac1ed86c3f39fe89b2de3f2
#
_entry.id   5d8a223a3ac1ed86c3f39fe89b2de3f2
#
_cell.length_a   1.000
_cell.length_b   1.000
_cell.length_c   1.000
_cell.angle_alpha   90.00
_cell.angle_beta   90.00
_cell.angle_gamma   90.00
#
_symmetry.space_group_name_H-M   'P 1'
#
loop_
_entity.id
_entity.type
_entity.pdbx_description
1 polymer ?
#
loop_
_entity_poly.entity_id
_entity_poly.type
_entity_poly.pdbx_seq_one_letter_code
_entity_poly.pdbx_strand_id
1 'polypeptide(L)'
;IALPNRLIPELVDLLDSQDYDQVVGARKSEEGTWPLLRVPAKFFIRRLACFLADAEIPDLNSGLRAFRRDIALRYIDLLPAGFSCVTTITLAFLCNGYRIAYLPIQYQQRAGRSKFHPIKDTYRYVLQVMRMVLCFAPLRVFMPITMTMLLGGIVSSAINYSRKDTIQEMDIILLVVGVLVGVVGLLAELIVL
;
A
#
# COMPACT_ATOMS: atom_id res chain seq x y z
N ILE A 1 5.21 8.79 -25.00
CA ILE A 1 5.32 7.61 -24.13
C ILE A 1 5.17 6.40 -25.04
N ALA A 2 6.28 5.77 -25.43
CA ALA A 2 6.18 4.51 -26.16
C ALA A 2 6.01 3.38 -25.14
N LEU A 3 4.79 3.17 -24.68
CA LEU A 3 4.40 1.88 -24.10
C LEU A 3 4.49 0.86 -25.24
N PRO A 4 5.07 -0.32 -25.03
CA PRO A 4 5.17 -1.32 -26.09
C PRO A 4 3.77 -1.90 -26.36
N ASN A 5 3.03 -1.27 -27.27
CA ASN A 5 1.69 -1.71 -27.67
C ASN A 5 1.68 -3.18 -28.16
N ARG A 6 2.83 -3.70 -28.54
CA ARG A 6 3.03 -5.11 -28.93
C ARG A 6 2.75 -6.11 -27.81
N LEU A 7 2.80 -5.67 -26.55
CA LEU A 7 2.54 -6.52 -25.39
C LEU A 7 1.08 -6.55 -24.94
N ILE A 8 0.21 -5.73 -25.55
CA ILE A 8 -1.22 -5.71 -25.22
C ILE A 8 -1.88 -7.08 -25.45
N PRO A 9 -1.68 -7.76 -26.59
CA PRO A 9 -2.24 -9.09 -26.77
C PRO A 9 -1.76 -10.09 -25.70
N GLU A 10 -0.47 -10.08 -25.37
CA GLU A 10 0.12 -10.98 -24.36
C GLU A 10 -0.48 -10.75 -22.96
N LEU A 11 -0.75 -9.48 -22.60
CA LEU A 11 -1.44 -9.15 -21.34
C LEU A 11 -2.88 -9.66 -21.31
N VAL A 12 -3.58 -9.58 -22.44
CA VAL A 12 -4.96 -10.06 -22.56
C VAL A 12 -5.00 -11.59 -22.57
N ASP A 13 -4.10 -12.24 -23.30
CA ASP A 13 -3.99 -13.70 -23.32
C ASP A 13 -3.69 -14.27 -21.92
N LEU A 14 -2.81 -13.61 -21.15
CA LEU A 14 -2.53 -13.98 -19.77
C LEU A 14 -3.76 -13.78 -18.85
N LEU A 15 -4.51 -12.72 -19.05
CA LEU A 15 -5.72 -12.43 -18.28
C LEU A 15 -6.78 -13.52 -18.48
N ASP A 16 -6.97 -13.97 -19.74
CA ASP A 16 -8.01 -14.93 -20.11
C ASP A 16 -7.58 -16.37 -19.87
N SER A 17 -6.33 -16.74 -20.20
CA SER A 17 -5.85 -18.13 -20.17
C SER A 17 -5.56 -18.67 -18.79
N GLN A 18 -5.16 -17.79 -17.83
CA GLN A 18 -4.73 -18.20 -16.49
C GLN A 18 -5.65 -17.73 -15.37
N ASP A 19 -6.82 -17.22 -15.71
CA ASP A 19 -7.85 -16.75 -14.78
C ASP A 19 -7.31 -15.72 -13.77
N TYR A 20 -6.53 -14.75 -14.29
CA TYR A 20 -6.13 -13.57 -13.53
C TYR A 20 -7.20 -12.49 -13.62
N ASP A 21 -7.31 -11.69 -12.57
CA ASP A 21 -8.23 -10.54 -12.53
C ASP A 21 -7.57 -9.27 -13.04
N GLN A 22 -6.25 -9.19 -12.89
CA GLN A 22 -5.42 -8.10 -13.42
C GLN A 22 -4.05 -8.62 -13.85
N VAL A 23 -3.52 -8.08 -14.95
CA VAL A 23 -2.14 -8.29 -15.40
C VAL A 23 -1.44 -6.94 -15.52
N VAL A 24 -0.28 -6.79 -14.89
CA VAL A 24 0.50 -5.54 -14.86
C VAL A 24 1.84 -5.74 -15.53
N GLY A 25 2.18 -4.89 -16.50
CA GLY A 25 3.51 -4.86 -17.09
C GLY A 25 4.51 -4.25 -16.10
N ALA A 26 5.28 -5.08 -15.41
CA ALA A 26 6.27 -4.65 -14.41
C ALA A 26 7.60 -4.26 -15.07
N ARG A 27 8.11 -3.08 -14.75
CA ARG A 27 9.38 -2.58 -15.27
C ARG A 27 10.55 -3.26 -14.55
N LYS A 28 11.51 -3.81 -15.31
CA LYS A 28 12.72 -4.45 -14.76
C LYS A 28 13.69 -3.46 -14.14
N SER A 29 13.77 -2.22 -14.67
CA SER A 29 14.63 -1.15 -14.13
C SER A 29 13.95 0.21 -14.30
N GLU A 30 14.02 1.04 -13.28
CA GLU A 30 13.64 2.45 -13.35
C GLU A 30 14.91 3.29 -13.57
N GLU A 31 15.37 3.39 -14.81
CA GLU A 31 16.46 4.29 -15.16
C GLU A 31 15.98 5.74 -15.22
N GLY A 32 16.75 6.66 -14.65
CA GLY A 32 16.60 8.10 -14.88
C GLY A 32 16.01 8.93 -13.75
N THR A 33 16.23 8.60 -12.49
CA THR A 33 15.79 9.44 -11.37
C THR A 33 16.89 9.65 -10.33
N TRP A 34 17.00 10.87 -9.81
CA TRP A 34 17.88 11.24 -8.70
C TRP A 34 17.71 10.27 -7.51
N PRO A 35 18.78 9.51 -7.14
CA PRO A 35 18.60 8.34 -6.28
C PRO A 35 18.38 8.67 -4.80
N LEU A 36 18.88 9.83 -4.30
CA LEU A 36 19.09 10.03 -2.87
C LEU A 36 17.81 10.20 -2.01
N LEU A 37 16.74 10.80 -2.55
CA LEU A 37 15.51 11.06 -1.79
C LEU A 37 14.30 10.23 -2.24
N ARG A 38 14.30 9.77 -3.49
CA ARG A 38 13.17 9.00 -4.04
C ARG A 38 13.23 7.51 -3.73
N VAL A 39 14.44 6.95 -3.67
CA VAL A 39 14.62 5.51 -3.42
C VAL A 39 14.07 5.10 -2.06
N PRO A 40 14.38 5.78 -0.93
CA PRO A 40 13.87 5.38 0.37
C PRO A 40 12.34 5.54 0.48
N ALA A 41 11.77 6.62 -0.06
CA ALA A 41 10.32 6.82 -0.03
C ALA A 41 9.57 5.77 -0.85
N LYS A 42 10.02 5.46 -2.07
CA LYS A 42 9.43 4.40 -2.90
C LYS A 42 9.59 3.02 -2.26
N PHE A 43 10.76 2.74 -1.69
CA PHE A 43 11.02 1.48 -1.00
C PHE A 43 10.08 1.31 0.19
N PHE A 44 9.96 2.35 1.03
CA PHE A 44 9.05 2.33 2.18
C PHE A 44 7.59 2.14 1.76
N ILE A 45 7.12 2.89 0.77
CA ILE A 45 5.75 2.78 0.27
C ILE A 45 5.48 1.40 -0.34
N ARG A 46 6.42 0.88 -1.13
CA ARG A 46 6.31 -0.46 -1.69
C ARG A 46 6.28 -1.52 -0.58
N ARG A 47 7.17 -1.40 0.42
CA ARG A 47 7.20 -2.33 1.57
C ARG A 47 5.90 -2.28 2.36
N LEU A 48 5.39 -1.07 2.58
CA LEU A 48 4.09 -0.86 3.23
C LEU A 48 2.96 -1.48 2.40
N ALA A 49 2.91 -1.22 1.09
CA ALA A 49 1.91 -1.79 0.20
C ALA A 49 1.97 -3.33 0.17
N CYS A 50 3.17 -3.93 0.11
CA CYS A 50 3.34 -5.37 0.18
C CYS A 50 2.87 -5.95 1.52
N PHE A 51 3.22 -5.30 2.64
CA PHE A 51 2.77 -5.72 3.97
C PHE A 51 1.24 -5.69 4.10
N LEU A 52 0.61 -4.66 3.56
CA LEU A 52 -0.82 -4.45 3.69
C LEU A 52 -1.65 -5.32 2.74
N ALA A 53 -1.13 -5.55 1.54
CA ALA A 53 -1.76 -6.42 0.56
C ALA A 53 -1.41 -7.91 0.75
N ASP A 54 -0.46 -8.21 1.65
CA ASP A 54 0.08 -9.56 1.85
C ASP A 54 0.53 -10.22 0.54
N ALA A 55 1.13 -9.42 -0.35
CA ALA A 55 1.53 -9.83 -1.68
C ALA A 55 2.83 -9.13 -2.12
N GLU A 56 3.64 -9.81 -2.92
CA GLU A 56 4.78 -9.17 -3.56
C GLU A 56 4.34 -8.28 -4.72
N ILE A 57 4.69 -6.99 -4.66
CA ILE A 57 4.36 -6.01 -5.69
C ILE A 57 5.66 -5.54 -6.35
N PRO A 58 6.00 -6.08 -7.53
CA PRO A 58 7.22 -5.66 -8.25
C PRO A 58 7.16 -4.21 -8.73
N ASP A 59 6.04 -3.79 -9.29
CA ASP A 59 5.83 -2.42 -9.78
C ASP A 59 4.39 -1.93 -9.51
N LEU A 60 4.28 -0.99 -8.57
CA LEU A 60 2.99 -0.41 -8.17
C LEU A 60 2.49 0.66 -9.15
N ASN A 61 3.39 1.29 -9.92
CA ASN A 61 3.11 2.50 -10.71
C ASN A 61 3.13 2.28 -12.22
N SER A 62 3.18 1.05 -12.70
CA SER A 62 3.14 0.80 -14.12
C SER A 62 1.78 1.18 -14.71
N GLY A 63 1.80 1.94 -15.81
CA GLY A 63 0.58 2.31 -16.54
C GLY A 63 0.11 1.25 -17.53
N LEU A 64 0.95 0.27 -17.90
CA LEU A 64 0.58 -0.80 -18.79
C LEU A 64 -0.07 -1.93 -18.00
N ARG A 65 -1.38 -2.12 -18.19
CA ARG A 65 -2.15 -3.13 -17.48
C ARG A 65 -3.40 -3.55 -18.22
N ALA A 66 -3.81 -4.78 -18.00
CA ALA A 66 -5.12 -5.29 -18.36
C ALA A 66 -5.85 -5.75 -17.09
N PHE A 67 -7.15 -5.60 -17.02
CA PHE A 67 -7.96 -6.04 -15.89
C PHE A 67 -9.39 -6.37 -16.34
N ARG A 68 -10.09 -7.20 -15.58
CA ARG A 68 -11.49 -7.54 -15.83
C ARG A 68 -12.36 -6.31 -15.55
N ARG A 69 -13.17 -5.93 -16.54
CA ARG A 69 -14.00 -4.73 -16.51
C ARG A 69 -15.03 -4.75 -15.37
N ASP A 70 -15.67 -5.88 -15.16
CA ASP A 70 -16.71 -6.07 -14.14
C ASP A 70 -16.18 -5.85 -12.72
N ILE A 71 -14.95 -6.31 -12.44
CA ILE A 71 -14.27 -6.11 -11.18
C ILE A 71 -13.83 -4.65 -11.03
N ALA A 72 -13.22 -4.07 -12.06
CA ALA A 72 -12.73 -2.69 -12.02
C ALA A 72 -13.86 -1.67 -11.79
N LEU A 73 -15.05 -1.91 -12.34
CA LEU A 73 -16.22 -1.04 -12.17
C LEU A 73 -16.69 -0.97 -10.72
N ARG A 74 -16.48 -2.00 -9.91
CA ARG A 74 -16.83 -2.00 -8.48
C ARG A 74 -16.02 -0.98 -7.68
N TYR A 75 -14.83 -0.62 -8.16
CA TYR A 75 -13.90 0.28 -7.46
C TYR A 75 -13.75 1.64 -8.14
N ILE A 76 -14.57 1.93 -9.17
CA ILE A 76 -14.42 3.16 -9.97
C ILE A 76 -14.59 4.43 -9.12
N ASP A 77 -15.51 4.40 -8.16
CA ASP A 77 -15.81 5.53 -7.28
C ASP A 77 -14.69 5.80 -6.26
N LEU A 78 -13.83 4.81 -6.02
CA LEU A 78 -12.67 4.92 -5.13
C LEU A 78 -11.43 5.44 -5.87
N LEU A 79 -11.46 5.50 -7.22
CA LEU A 79 -10.32 5.91 -8.00
C LEU A 79 -10.16 7.44 -7.96
N PRO A 80 -9.04 7.96 -7.46
CA PRO A 80 -8.79 9.40 -7.46
C PRO A 80 -8.56 9.91 -8.88
N ALA A 81 -9.03 11.12 -9.15
CA ALA A 81 -8.69 11.82 -10.37
C ALA A 81 -7.17 12.09 -10.40
N GLY A 82 -6.43 11.45 -11.31
CA GLY A 82 -5.02 11.75 -11.53
C GLY A 82 -4.03 10.58 -11.36
N PHE A 83 -2.81 10.90 -10.96
CA PHE A 83 -1.63 10.02 -11.04
C PHE A 83 -1.70 8.75 -10.17
N SER A 84 -2.50 8.75 -9.11
CA SER A 84 -2.59 7.64 -8.16
C SER A 84 -3.64 6.57 -8.49
N CYS A 85 -4.41 6.76 -9.56
CA CYS A 85 -5.43 5.80 -10.01
C CYS A 85 -4.85 4.38 -10.21
N VAL A 86 -3.66 4.30 -10.81
CA VAL A 86 -2.93 3.03 -11.06
C VAL A 86 -2.59 2.27 -9.78
N THR A 87 -2.14 2.98 -8.76
CA THR A 87 -1.81 2.43 -7.45
C THR A 87 -3.06 1.97 -6.72
N THR A 88 -4.09 2.81 -6.74
CA THR A 88 -5.37 2.55 -6.08
C THR A 88 -6.02 1.27 -6.58
N ILE A 89 -6.14 1.10 -7.91
CA ILE A 89 -6.78 -0.09 -8.47
C ILE A 89 -5.99 -1.37 -8.15
N THR A 90 -4.64 -1.31 -8.18
CA THR A 90 -3.81 -2.47 -7.81
C THR A 90 -4.02 -2.87 -6.35
N LEU A 91 -4.02 -1.89 -5.44
CA LEU A 91 -4.25 -2.16 -4.01
C LEU A 91 -5.68 -2.64 -3.76
N ALA A 92 -6.69 -2.06 -4.44
CA ALA A 92 -8.06 -2.51 -4.34
C ALA A 92 -8.21 -3.99 -4.73
N PHE A 93 -7.57 -4.41 -5.82
CA PHE A 93 -7.59 -5.81 -6.25
C PHE A 93 -6.88 -6.72 -5.24
N LEU A 94 -5.66 -6.37 -4.80
CA LEU A 94 -4.87 -7.19 -3.87
C LEU A 94 -5.55 -7.34 -2.51
N CYS A 95 -6.04 -6.24 -1.93
CA CYS A 95 -6.68 -6.27 -0.61
C CYS A 95 -8.01 -7.04 -0.60
N ASN A 96 -8.66 -7.17 -1.74
CA ASN A 96 -9.89 -7.96 -1.89
C ASN A 96 -9.64 -9.38 -2.44
N GLY A 97 -8.40 -9.85 -2.43
CA GLY A 97 -8.06 -11.23 -2.76
C GLY A 97 -8.09 -11.58 -4.25
N TYR A 98 -8.15 -10.58 -5.14
CA TYR A 98 -8.07 -10.81 -6.59
C TYR A 98 -6.65 -11.17 -7.03
N ARG A 99 -6.57 -12.00 -8.07
CA ARG A 99 -5.31 -12.55 -8.57
C ARG A 99 -4.67 -11.57 -9.56
N ILE A 100 -3.43 -11.11 -9.24
CA ILE A 100 -2.66 -10.22 -10.11
C ILE A 100 -1.41 -10.92 -10.61
N ALA A 101 -1.21 -10.89 -11.93
CA ALA A 101 0.04 -11.31 -12.57
C ALA A 101 0.91 -10.12 -12.93
N TYR A 102 2.22 -10.33 -12.92
CA TYR A 102 3.19 -9.33 -13.31
C TYR A 102 4.04 -9.82 -14.50
N LEU A 103 3.88 -9.16 -15.65
CA LEU A 103 4.67 -9.43 -16.85
C LEU A 103 5.89 -8.50 -16.87
N PRO A 104 7.13 -9.01 -16.84
CA PRO A 104 8.31 -8.16 -16.89
C PRO A 104 8.47 -7.51 -18.25
N ILE A 105 8.43 -6.17 -18.27
CA ILE A 105 8.57 -5.38 -19.50
C ILE A 105 9.89 -4.58 -19.53
N GLN A 106 10.43 -4.40 -20.73
CA GLN A 106 11.50 -3.45 -20.96
C GLN A 106 10.91 -2.06 -21.21
N TYR A 107 11.28 -1.11 -20.38
CA TYR A 107 10.81 0.27 -20.50
C TYR A 107 11.83 1.11 -21.28
N GLN A 108 11.40 1.71 -22.38
CA GLN A 108 12.26 2.68 -23.09
C GLN A 108 12.30 4.00 -22.36
N GLN A 109 13.47 4.61 -22.26
CA GLN A 109 13.68 5.90 -21.61
C GLN A 109 12.75 6.97 -22.20
N ARG A 110 12.13 7.70 -21.30
CA ARG A 110 11.23 8.81 -21.65
C ARG A 110 12.07 10.00 -22.12
N ALA A 111 11.94 10.40 -23.38
CA ALA A 111 12.45 11.69 -23.85
C ALA A 111 11.59 12.82 -23.26
N GLY A 112 12.15 13.62 -22.36
CA GLY A 112 11.50 14.80 -21.78
C GLY A 112 11.74 15.02 -20.28
N ARG A 113 11.59 16.26 -19.83
CA ARG A 113 11.73 16.64 -18.42
C ARG A 113 10.51 16.18 -17.60
N SER A 114 10.76 15.48 -16.50
CA SER A 114 9.71 15.13 -15.55
C SER A 114 9.15 16.37 -14.83
N LYS A 115 7.85 16.61 -14.89
CA LYS A 115 7.15 17.66 -14.12
C LYS A 115 6.95 17.29 -12.65
N PHE A 116 7.69 16.33 -12.13
CA PHE A 116 7.53 15.80 -10.79
C PHE A 116 8.20 16.71 -9.76
N HIS A 117 7.42 17.19 -8.77
CA HIS A 117 7.93 17.88 -7.60
C HIS A 117 8.25 16.86 -6.49
N PRO A 118 9.53 16.63 -6.17
CA PRO A 118 9.92 15.47 -5.35
C PRO A 118 9.26 15.45 -3.96
N ILE A 119 9.18 16.58 -3.27
CA ILE A 119 8.62 16.63 -1.91
C ILE A 119 7.09 16.60 -1.95
N LYS A 120 6.45 17.46 -2.73
CA LYS A 120 5.00 17.61 -2.77
C LYS A 120 4.29 16.37 -3.32
N ASP A 121 4.84 15.78 -4.38
CA ASP A 121 4.26 14.59 -4.99
C ASP A 121 4.52 13.34 -4.16
N THR A 122 5.68 13.24 -3.48
CA THR A 122 5.95 12.15 -2.53
C THR A 122 4.98 12.20 -1.34
N TYR A 123 4.76 13.38 -0.75
CA TYR A 123 3.79 13.55 0.35
C TYR A 123 2.38 13.15 -0.07
N ARG A 124 1.92 13.65 -1.23
CA ARG A 124 0.60 13.27 -1.78
C ARG A 124 0.49 11.77 -2.02
N TYR A 125 1.55 11.16 -2.51
CA TYR A 125 1.59 9.73 -2.77
C TYR A 125 1.54 8.90 -1.48
N VAL A 126 2.29 9.28 -0.44
CA VAL A 126 2.22 8.65 0.89
C VAL A 126 0.81 8.75 1.46
N LEU A 127 0.21 9.96 1.44
CA LEU A 127 -1.17 10.14 1.92
C LEU A 127 -2.17 9.28 1.15
N GLN A 128 -1.99 9.14 -0.17
CA GLN A 128 -2.85 8.30 -0.98
C GLN A 128 -2.74 6.83 -0.62
N VAL A 129 -1.52 6.32 -0.44
CA VAL A 129 -1.31 4.93 -0.01
C VAL A 129 -1.91 4.71 1.38
N MET A 130 -1.66 5.62 2.33
CA MET A 130 -2.26 5.55 3.67
C MET A 130 -3.78 5.53 3.62
N ARG A 131 -4.39 6.40 2.80
CA ARG A 131 -5.85 6.41 2.62
C ARG A 131 -6.35 5.08 2.08
N MET A 132 -5.70 4.53 1.06
CA MET A 132 -6.10 3.24 0.47
C MET A 132 -6.00 2.09 1.48
N VAL A 133 -4.92 2.08 2.25
CA VAL A 133 -4.72 1.11 3.30
C VAL A 133 -5.81 1.16 4.35
N LEU A 134 -6.14 2.36 4.84
CA LEU A 134 -7.21 2.56 5.81
C LEU A 134 -8.60 2.21 5.23
N CYS A 135 -8.77 2.32 3.91
CA CYS A 135 -10.01 1.92 3.24
C CYS A 135 -10.13 0.41 2.99
N PHE A 136 -9.02 -0.35 2.90
CA PHE A 136 -9.08 -1.77 2.54
C PHE A 136 -8.63 -2.74 3.63
N ALA A 137 -7.77 -2.30 4.55
CA ALA A 137 -7.26 -3.15 5.62
C ALA A 137 -6.84 -2.32 6.85
N PRO A 138 -7.78 -1.60 7.49
CA PRO A 138 -7.45 -0.73 8.63
C PRO A 138 -6.88 -1.51 9.80
N LEU A 139 -7.36 -2.70 10.08
CA LEU A 139 -6.88 -3.53 11.18
C LEU A 139 -5.40 -3.86 11.06
N ARG A 140 -4.87 -4.07 9.85
CA ARG A 140 -3.44 -4.31 9.62
C ARG A 140 -2.54 -3.13 10.03
N VAL A 141 -3.10 -1.91 10.07
CA VAL A 141 -2.39 -0.71 10.54
C VAL A 141 -2.50 -0.56 12.04
N PHE A 142 -3.71 -0.71 12.56
CA PHE A 142 -3.98 -0.45 13.98
C PHE A 142 -3.46 -1.58 14.89
N MET A 143 -3.50 -2.84 14.46
CA MET A 143 -3.04 -3.99 15.27
C MET A 143 -1.59 -3.88 15.77
N PRO A 144 -0.57 -3.63 14.91
CA PRO A 144 0.79 -3.51 15.41
C PRO A 144 0.96 -2.32 16.36
N ILE A 145 0.26 -1.21 16.15
CA ILE A 145 0.29 -0.05 17.04
C ILE A 145 -0.32 -0.42 18.40
N THR A 146 -1.48 -1.04 18.41
CA THR A 146 -2.15 -1.54 19.62
C THR A 146 -1.24 -2.50 20.40
N MET A 147 -0.68 -3.50 19.72
CA MET A 147 0.20 -4.49 20.34
C MET A 147 1.46 -3.84 20.95
N THR A 148 2.10 -2.92 20.25
CA THR A 148 3.27 -2.21 20.78
C THR A 148 2.94 -1.36 21.98
N MET A 149 1.78 -0.68 21.98
CA MET A 149 1.34 0.12 23.14
C MET A 149 0.98 -0.76 24.34
N LEU A 150 0.25 -1.85 24.14
CA LEU A 150 -0.12 -2.77 25.19
C LEU A 150 1.10 -3.47 25.80
N LEU A 151 1.98 -4.01 24.95
CA LEU A 151 3.21 -4.64 25.42
C LEU A 151 4.12 -3.63 26.15
N GLY A 152 4.27 -2.43 25.59
CA GLY A 152 5.03 -1.35 26.22
C GLY A 152 4.46 -0.95 27.59
N GLY A 153 3.14 -0.82 27.69
CA GLY A 153 2.44 -0.52 28.94
C GLY A 153 2.60 -1.62 29.98
N ILE A 154 2.45 -2.88 29.60
CA ILE A 154 2.64 -4.03 30.49
C ILE A 154 4.09 -4.10 31.00
N VAL A 155 5.07 -3.98 30.09
CA VAL A 155 6.49 -4.04 30.45
C VAL A 155 6.88 -2.88 31.36
N SER A 156 6.45 -1.66 31.01
CA SER A 156 6.71 -0.45 31.83
C SER A 156 6.09 -0.58 33.22
N SER A 157 4.84 -1.03 33.30
CA SER A 157 4.13 -1.27 34.55
C SER A 157 4.86 -2.30 35.44
N ALA A 158 5.31 -3.41 34.84
CA ALA A 158 6.05 -4.45 35.56
C ALA A 158 7.39 -3.94 36.10
N ILE A 159 8.13 -3.14 35.31
CA ILE A 159 9.41 -2.54 35.75
C ILE A 159 9.18 -1.52 36.87
N ASN A 160 8.16 -0.66 36.72
CA ASN A 160 7.86 0.37 37.73
C ASN A 160 7.37 -0.25 39.05
N TYR A 161 6.53 -1.28 38.96
CA TYR A 161 6.11 -2.03 40.14
C TYR A 161 7.27 -2.71 40.86
N SER A 162 8.19 -3.34 40.11
CA SER A 162 9.38 -3.98 40.68
C SER A 162 10.36 -3.00 41.32
N ARG A 163 10.41 -1.73 40.86
CA ARG A 163 11.35 -0.71 41.38
C ARG A 163 10.78 0.19 42.44
N LYS A 164 9.50 0.51 42.37
CA LYS A 164 8.85 1.57 43.19
C LYS A 164 7.62 1.10 43.95
N ASP A 165 7.23 -0.19 43.83
CA ASP A 165 5.99 -0.76 44.37
C ASP A 165 4.71 -0.01 43.96
N THR A 166 4.75 0.75 42.85
CA THR A 166 3.63 1.55 42.38
C THR A 166 3.53 1.54 40.86
N ILE A 167 2.33 1.43 40.35
CA ILE A 167 2.04 1.63 38.93
C ILE A 167 1.96 3.14 38.70
N GLN A 168 2.68 3.64 37.69
CA GLN A 168 2.65 5.07 37.35
C GLN A 168 1.42 5.39 36.47
N GLU A 169 0.94 6.62 36.57
CA GLU A 169 -0.18 7.11 35.75
C GLU A 169 0.08 6.96 34.25
N MET A 170 1.34 7.16 33.82
CA MET A 170 1.75 6.98 32.43
C MET A 170 1.58 5.54 31.93
N ASP A 171 1.78 4.54 32.78
CA ASP A 171 1.59 3.13 32.42
C ASP A 171 0.12 2.83 32.15
N ILE A 172 -0.76 3.37 33.00
CA ILE A 172 -2.22 3.23 32.85
C ILE A 172 -2.69 3.94 31.59
N ILE A 173 -2.23 5.16 31.34
CA ILE A 173 -2.57 5.94 30.15
C ILE A 173 -2.16 5.16 28.89
N LEU A 174 -0.97 4.59 28.86
CA LEU A 174 -0.47 3.83 27.71
C LEU A 174 -1.31 2.60 27.42
N LEU A 175 -1.75 1.87 28.45
CA LEU A 175 -2.63 0.72 28.33
C LEU A 175 -4.03 1.12 27.83
N VAL A 176 -4.63 2.16 28.43
CA VAL A 176 -5.94 2.65 28.04
C VAL A 176 -5.94 3.16 26.59
N VAL A 177 -4.94 3.96 26.21
CA VAL A 177 -4.82 4.45 24.83
C VAL A 177 -4.58 3.28 23.87
N GLY A 178 -3.77 2.28 24.25
CA GLY A 178 -3.58 1.06 23.45
C GLY A 178 -4.89 0.32 23.17
N VAL A 179 -5.72 0.15 24.18
CA VAL A 179 -7.05 -0.46 24.03
C VAL A 179 -7.95 0.39 23.13
N LEU A 180 -7.98 1.71 23.32
CA LEU A 180 -8.79 2.62 22.50
C LEU A 180 -8.37 2.57 21.02
N VAL A 181 -7.08 2.56 20.73
CA VAL A 181 -6.56 2.42 19.36
C VAL A 181 -7.00 1.08 18.74
N GLY A 182 -6.98 0.00 19.53
CA GLY A 182 -7.46 -1.31 19.09
C GLY A 182 -8.94 -1.32 18.76
N VAL A 183 -9.76 -0.73 19.62
CA VAL A 183 -11.20 -0.59 19.38
C VAL A 183 -11.49 0.23 18.14
N VAL A 184 -10.78 1.36 17.94
CA VAL A 184 -10.92 2.16 16.71
C VAL A 184 -10.52 1.34 15.47
N GLY A 185 -9.47 0.54 15.55
CA GLY A 185 -9.08 -0.36 14.47
C GLY A 185 -10.14 -1.39 14.11
N LEU A 186 -10.76 -2.01 15.13
CA LEU A 186 -11.85 -2.96 14.94
C LEU A 186 -13.12 -2.30 14.34
N LEU A 187 -13.47 -1.12 14.81
CA LEU A 187 -14.60 -0.35 14.26
C LEU A 187 -14.34 0.05 12.81
N ALA A 188 -13.12 0.49 12.49
CA ALA A 188 -12.76 0.82 11.13
C ALA A 188 -12.86 -0.40 10.19
N GLU A 189 -12.43 -1.58 10.63
CA GLU A 189 -12.57 -2.83 9.88
C GLU A 189 -14.04 -3.19 9.64
N LEU A 190 -14.88 -3.04 10.66
CA LEU A 190 -16.31 -3.33 10.56
C LEU A 190 -17.03 -2.42 9.54
N ILE A 191 -16.55 -1.19 9.36
CA ILE A 191 -17.12 -0.24 8.38
C ILE A 191 -16.72 -0.60 6.94
N VAL A 192 -15.58 -1.27 6.78
CA VAL A 192 -15.04 -1.64 5.46
C VAL A 192 -15.58 -2.98 4.96
N LEU A 193 -15.99 -3.87 5.88
CA LEU A 193 -16.64 -5.17 5.56
C LEU A 193 -18.04 -4.98 4.99
#